data_e48f221b62e70144231fbd5333c9c770
#
_entry.id   e48f221b62e70144231fbd5333c9c770
#
_cell.length_a   1.000
_cell.length_b   1.000
_cell.length_c   1.000
_cell.angle_alpha   90.00
_cell.angle_beta   90.00
_cell.angle_gamma   90.00
#
_symmetry.space_group_name_H-M   'P 1'
#
loop_
_entity.id
_entity.type
_entity.pdbx_description
1 polymer ?
#
loop_
_entity_poly.entity_id
_entity_poly.type
_entity_poly.pdbx_seq_one_letter_code
_entity_poly.pdbx_strand_id
1 'polypeptide(L)'
;KPLKGESQKDLEKWLACWERMEIMDVHLWPLWEKEVHDILQPLFKELQLIFLAYTRSISEDSAEDAMEMSMDEFHDFVVDVGLETKKYKFDVMCNQFIKANATNTAQVRAQRQEEKRDPQSRGNDKPDWQKEKVSRVKGTSDGKEAKKDQELVLYEFLNMLVRIAFWRANPKWGLWVDKDGDGKMDADSSFVPVPQALSKMLNE
;
A
#
# COMPACT_ATOMS: atom_id res chain seq x y z
N LYS A 1 21.74 5.47 7.52
CA LYS A 1 22.65 4.89 8.53
C LYS A 1 21.85 3.91 9.36
N PRO A 2 22.31 2.63 9.54
CA PRO A 2 21.55 1.64 10.29
C PRO A 2 21.26 2.11 11.72
N LEU A 3 20.09 1.73 12.23
CA LEU A 3 19.73 1.93 13.62
C LEU A 3 20.50 0.95 14.52
N LYS A 4 20.53 1.21 15.83
CA LYS A 4 21.22 0.34 16.77
C LYS A 4 20.59 -1.05 16.78
N GLY A 5 21.34 -2.08 16.38
CA GLY A 5 20.86 -3.46 16.25
C GLY A 5 20.32 -3.84 14.89
N GLU A 6 20.23 -2.91 13.95
CA GLU A 6 19.85 -3.14 12.56
C GLU A 6 21.08 -3.55 11.72
N SER A 7 20.96 -4.60 10.92
CA SER A 7 22.00 -4.97 9.97
C SER A 7 21.98 -4.06 8.74
N GLN A 8 23.12 -3.95 8.04
CA GLN A 8 23.18 -3.21 6.76
C GLN A 8 22.20 -3.78 5.75
N LYS A 9 22.01 -5.10 5.73
CA LYS A 9 21.06 -5.79 4.83
C LYS A 9 19.60 -5.45 5.16
N ASP A 10 19.25 -5.31 6.45
CA ASP A 10 17.88 -4.90 6.84
C ASP A 10 17.61 -3.46 6.43
N LEU A 11 18.59 -2.56 6.58
CA LEU A 11 18.48 -1.18 6.10
C LEU A 11 18.28 -1.12 4.58
N GLU A 12 19.02 -1.91 3.80
CA GLU A 12 18.88 -1.97 2.34
C GLU A 12 17.49 -2.46 1.93
N LYS A 13 16.97 -3.50 2.61
CA LYS A 13 15.60 -3.97 2.40
C LYS A 13 14.56 -2.90 2.73
N TRP A 14 14.72 -2.20 3.86
CA TRP A 14 13.85 -1.10 4.24
C TRP A 14 13.82 0.01 3.19
N LEU A 15 15.01 0.49 2.77
CA LEU A 15 15.09 1.56 1.78
C LEU A 15 14.47 1.16 0.44
N ALA A 16 14.67 -0.08 0.00
CA ALA A 16 14.06 -0.60 -1.22
C ALA A 16 12.52 -0.67 -1.13
N CYS A 17 11.97 -0.97 0.06
CA CYS A 17 10.52 -0.90 0.29
C CYS A 17 10.05 0.56 0.33
N TRP A 18 10.75 1.44 1.06
CA TRP A 18 10.38 2.84 1.21
C TRP A 18 10.29 3.57 -0.13
N GLU A 19 11.28 3.39 -1.01
CA GLU A 19 11.31 3.99 -2.34
C GLU A 19 10.13 3.57 -3.25
N ARG A 20 9.51 2.43 -2.95
CA ARG A 20 8.37 1.92 -3.71
C ARG A 20 7.02 2.31 -3.11
N MET A 21 6.99 2.83 -1.88
CA MET A 21 5.74 3.23 -1.24
C MET A 21 5.16 4.47 -1.92
N GLU A 22 3.92 4.35 -2.40
CA GLU A 22 3.20 5.42 -3.09
C GLU A 22 2.16 6.05 -2.16
N ILE A 23 2.61 6.96 -1.31
CA ILE A 23 1.82 7.69 -0.31
C ILE A 23 1.68 9.18 -0.63
N MET A 24 2.06 9.59 -1.84
CA MET A 24 2.11 10.99 -2.28
C MET A 24 0.72 11.65 -2.37
N ASP A 25 -0.34 10.88 -2.50
CA ASP A 25 -1.73 11.37 -2.52
C ASP A 25 -2.36 11.49 -1.13
N VAL A 26 -1.66 11.08 -0.07
CA VAL A 26 -2.13 11.23 1.29
C VAL A 26 -1.94 12.69 1.74
N HIS A 27 -2.95 13.20 2.45
CA HIS A 27 -3.03 14.61 2.83
C HIS A 27 -1.75 15.17 3.43
N LEU A 28 -1.33 16.36 2.94
CA LEU A 28 -0.13 17.11 3.35
C LEU A 28 1.22 16.42 3.05
N TRP A 29 1.27 15.42 2.15
CA TRP A 29 2.56 14.97 1.61
C TRP A 29 3.28 16.15 0.91
N PRO A 30 4.60 16.34 1.01
CA PRO A 30 5.59 15.51 1.72
C PRO A 30 5.94 16.01 3.13
N LEU A 31 5.16 16.92 3.73
CA LEU A 31 5.53 17.60 4.98
C LEU A 31 5.85 16.64 6.14
N TRP A 32 5.26 15.46 6.17
CA TRP A 32 5.41 14.46 7.21
C TRP A 32 6.22 13.21 6.76
N GLU A 33 6.78 13.23 5.54
CA GLU A 33 7.50 12.10 4.96
C GLU A 33 8.57 11.53 5.90
N LYS A 34 9.45 12.42 6.40
CA LYS A 34 10.53 12.03 7.31
C LYS A 34 10.01 11.43 8.61
N GLU A 35 8.95 11.99 9.18
CA GLU A 35 8.39 11.50 10.44
C GLU A 35 7.80 10.09 10.29
N VAL A 36 7.09 9.83 9.19
CA VAL A 36 6.56 8.50 8.89
C VAL A 36 7.69 7.51 8.61
N HIS A 37 8.72 7.90 7.88
CA HIS A 37 9.92 7.08 7.69
C HIS A 37 10.54 6.69 9.04
N ASP A 38 10.75 7.66 9.92
CA ASP A 38 11.38 7.46 11.23
C ASP A 38 10.51 6.60 12.19
N ILE A 39 9.18 6.56 11.99
CA ILE A 39 8.26 5.67 12.72
C ILE A 39 8.36 4.24 12.19
N LEU A 40 8.34 4.05 10.86
CA LEU A 40 8.27 2.73 10.25
C LEU A 40 9.61 1.99 10.24
N GLN A 41 10.74 2.68 10.06
CA GLN A 41 12.05 2.04 9.97
C GLN A 41 12.36 1.11 11.18
N PRO A 42 12.23 1.54 12.45
CA PRO A 42 12.51 0.66 13.58
C PRO A 42 11.54 -0.54 13.69
N LEU A 43 10.34 -0.43 13.15
CA LEU A 43 9.29 -1.45 13.18
C LEU A 43 9.29 -2.33 11.91
N PHE A 44 10.10 -1.99 10.90
CA PHE A 44 10.05 -2.64 9.59
C PHE A 44 10.19 -4.16 9.67
N LYS A 45 11.12 -4.65 10.47
CA LYS A 45 11.34 -6.10 10.62
C LYS A 45 10.15 -6.80 11.26
N GLU A 46 9.51 -6.18 12.24
CA GLU A 46 8.32 -6.71 12.88
C GLU A 46 7.13 -6.71 11.92
N LEU A 47 6.90 -5.60 11.21
CA LEU A 47 5.86 -5.50 10.19
C LEU A 47 6.07 -6.50 9.05
N GLN A 48 7.31 -6.75 8.62
CA GLN A 48 7.63 -7.78 7.67
C GLN A 48 7.27 -9.18 8.19
N LEU A 49 7.58 -9.50 9.46
CA LEU A 49 7.22 -10.78 10.05
C LEU A 49 5.71 -10.97 10.17
N ILE A 50 4.98 -9.91 10.52
CA ILE A 50 3.51 -9.91 10.54
C ILE A 50 2.99 -10.21 9.13
N PHE A 51 3.43 -9.45 8.13
CA PHE A 51 3.05 -9.67 6.73
C PHE A 51 3.29 -11.12 6.30
N LEU A 52 4.48 -11.65 6.56
CA LEU A 52 4.84 -13.04 6.25
C LEU A 52 3.99 -14.08 7.00
N ALA A 53 3.51 -13.77 8.20
CA ALA A 53 2.68 -14.67 8.98
C ALA A 53 1.30 -14.89 8.31
N TYR A 54 0.74 -13.85 7.70
CA TYR A 54 -0.55 -13.92 7.02
C TYR A 54 -0.45 -14.45 5.58
N THR A 55 0.67 -14.22 4.87
CA THR A 55 0.85 -14.64 3.47
C THR A 55 1.39 -16.07 3.31
N ARG A 56 1.76 -16.77 4.37
CA ARG A 56 2.35 -18.12 4.33
C ARG A 56 1.39 -19.26 4.02
N SER A 57 0.10 -18.99 3.88
CA SER A 57 -0.91 -20.04 3.85
C SER A 57 -0.94 -20.88 2.54
N ILE A 58 -0.22 -20.52 1.48
CA ILE A 58 -0.46 -21.12 0.16
C ILE A 58 0.74 -21.84 -0.47
N SER A 59 2.00 -21.61 -0.10
CA SER A 59 3.13 -22.31 -0.74
C SER A 59 4.42 -22.28 0.07
N GLU A 60 4.92 -23.46 0.44
CA GLU A 60 6.25 -23.64 1.05
C GLU A 60 7.42 -23.33 0.08
N ASP A 61 7.15 -23.23 -1.23
CA ASP A 61 8.14 -23.10 -2.30
C ASP A 61 8.26 -21.68 -2.90
N SER A 62 7.53 -20.69 -2.38
CA SER A 62 7.57 -19.34 -2.94
C SER A 62 8.78 -18.55 -2.44
N ALA A 63 9.58 -18.02 -3.37
CA ALA A 63 10.63 -17.05 -3.04
C ALA A 63 10.03 -15.85 -2.29
N GLU A 64 10.79 -15.24 -1.35
CA GLU A 64 10.33 -14.12 -0.50
C GLU A 64 9.71 -12.95 -1.30
N ASP A 65 10.11 -12.78 -2.57
CA ASP A 65 9.59 -11.72 -3.47
C ASP A 65 8.22 -12.08 -4.11
N ALA A 66 7.72 -13.28 -3.90
CA ALA A 66 6.45 -13.77 -4.48
C ALA A 66 5.32 -13.86 -3.44
N MET A 67 5.55 -13.40 -2.21
CA MET A 67 4.52 -13.39 -1.18
C MET A 67 3.61 -12.19 -1.37
N GLU A 68 2.33 -12.47 -1.51
CA GLU A 68 1.27 -11.51 -1.76
C GLU A 68 0.15 -11.75 -0.76
N MET A 69 -0.43 -10.67 -0.23
CA MET A 69 -1.55 -10.72 0.71
C MET A 69 -2.85 -10.56 -0.05
N SER A 70 -3.69 -11.55 0.00
CA SER A 70 -5.05 -11.51 -0.55
C SER A 70 -6.01 -10.67 0.34
N MET A 71 -7.20 -10.36 -0.19
CA MET A 71 -8.24 -9.65 0.58
C MET A 71 -8.71 -10.46 1.80
N ASP A 72 -8.75 -11.78 1.70
CA ASP A 72 -9.18 -12.66 2.80
C ASP A 72 -8.14 -12.67 3.92
N GLU A 73 -6.85 -12.76 3.59
CA GLU A 73 -5.74 -12.67 4.55
C GLU A 73 -5.67 -11.29 5.21
N PHE A 74 -5.96 -10.23 4.44
CA PHE A 74 -6.12 -8.89 4.98
C PHE A 74 -7.29 -8.80 5.97
N HIS A 75 -8.41 -9.43 5.67
CA HIS A 75 -9.54 -9.50 6.61
C HIS A 75 -9.15 -10.18 7.92
N ASP A 76 -8.47 -11.33 7.84
CA ASP A 76 -7.99 -12.05 9.02
C ASP A 76 -7.03 -11.18 9.84
N PHE A 77 -6.09 -10.50 9.20
CA PHE A 77 -5.21 -9.52 9.85
C PHE A 77 -6.00 -8.43 10.57
N VAL A 78 -6.99 -7.81 9.92
CA VAL A 78 -7.81 -6.73 10.51
C VAL A 78 -8.56 -7.21 11.75
N VAL A 79 -9.09 -8.43 11.72
CA VAL A 79 -9.81 -9.04 12.85
C VAL A 79 -8.85 -9.34 14.01
N ASP A 80 -7.73 -9.98 13.72
CA ASP A 80 -6.78 -10.45 14.74
C ASP A 80 -6.13 -9.30 15.51
N VAL A 81 -5.77 -8.20 14.80
CA VAL A 81 -5.16 -7.02 15.44
C VAL A 81 -6.20 -5.98 15.89
N GLY A 82 -7.49 -6.21 15.65
CA GLY A 82 -8.57 -5.33 16.09
C GLY A 82 -8.54 -3.93 15.47
N LEU A 83 -8.20 -3.80 14.18
CA LEU A 83 -8.11 -2.49 13.51
C LEU A 83 -9.43 -1.77 13.36
N GLU A 84 -10.54 -2.48 13.41
CA GLU A 84 -11.87 -1.87 13.29
C GLU A 84 -12.22 -0.93 14.44
N THR A 85 -12.89 0.15 14.11
CA THR A 85 -13.52 1.05 15.09
C THR A 85 -15.03 1.16 14.81
N LYS A 86 -15.77 1.82 15.71
CA LYS A 86 -17.20 2.07 15.48
C LYS A 86 -17.50 2.88 14.21
N LYS A 87 -16.54 3.70 13.76
CA LYS A 87 -16.70 4.64 12.64
C LYS A 87 -15.88 4.26 11.40
N TYR A 88 -14.98 3.31 11.53
CA TYR A 88 -14.10 2.87 10.43
C TYR A 88 -14.08 1.36 10.42
N LYS A 89 -14.82 0.78 9.51
CA LYS A 89 -15.08 -0.65 9.39
C LYS A 89 -14.27 -1.27 8.24
N PHE A 90 -14.21 -2.58 8.19
CA PHE A 90 -13.47 -3.35 7.20
C PHE A 90 -13.86 -2.98 5.75
N ASP A 91 -15.15 -2.80 5.47
CA ASP A 91 -15.63 -2.38 4.14
C ASP A 91 -15.00 -1.06 3.67
N VAL A 92 -14.79 -0.11 4.60
CA VAL A 92 -14.08 1.15 4.30
C VAL A 92 -12.57 0.91 4.14
N MET A 93 -11.98 -0.01 4.92
CA MET A 93 -10.57 -0.38 4.80
C MET A 93 -10.25 -1.04 3.46
N CYS A 94 -11.17 -1.80 2.89
CA CYS A 94 -11.03 -2.39 1.55
C CYS A 94 -10.72 -1.34 0.47
N ASN A 95 -11.22 -0.11 0.62
CA ASN A 95 -10.87 0.98 -0.30
C ASN A 95 -9.38 1.35 -0.23
N GLN A 96 -8.74 1.23 0.94
CA GLN A 96 -7.31 1.50 1.08
C GLN A 96 -6.46 0.36 0.54
N PHE A 97 -6.92 -0.88 0.71
CA PHE A 97 -6.34 -2.05 0.06
C PHE A 97 -6.33 -1.90 -1.46
N ILE A 98 -7.49 -1.61 -2.05
CA ILE A 98 -7.64 -1.41 -3.50
C ILE A 98 -6.77 -0.24 -4.00
N LYS A 99 -6.67 0.84 -3.23
CA LYS A 99 -5.82 1.98 -3.59
C LYS A 99 -4.33 1.63 -3.54
N ALA A 100 -3.87 0.92 -2.52
CA ALA A 100 -2.49 0.50 -2.40
C ALA A 100 -2.07 -0.41 -3.57
N ASN A 101 -2.95 -1.32 -3.99
CA ASN A 101 -2.75 -2.19 -5.14
C ASN A 101 -2.89 -1.44 -6.49
N ALA A 102 -3.80 -0.48 -6.60
CA ALA A 102 -4.10 0.22 -7.86
C ALA A 102 -2.93 1.06 -8.40
N THR A 103 -2.01 1.46 -7.55
CA THR A 103 -0.86 2.28 -7.90
C THR A 103 0.11 1.50 -8.80
N ASN A 104 0.33 0.23 -8.48
CA ASN A 104 1.11 -0.68 -9.32
C ASN A 104 0.48 -0.81 -10.73
N THR A 105 -0.84 -0.87 -10.81
CA THR A 105 -1.58 -0.89 -12.08
C THR A 105 -1.41 0.41 -12.88
N ALA A 106 -1.30 1.57 -12.22
CA ALA A 106 -1.09 2.86 -12.88
C ALA A 106 0.33 2.97 -13.47
N GLN A 107 1.35 2.53 -12.76
CA GLN A 107 2.74 2.47 -13.26
C GLN A 107 2.86 1.54 -14.47
N VAL A 108 2.27 0.35 -14.42
CA VAL A 108 2.23 -0.58 -15.56
C VAL A 108 1.51 0.04 -16.76
N ARG A 109 0.46 0.83 -16.54
CA ARG A 109 -0.23 1.57 -17.62
C ARG A 109 0.63 2.69 -18.18
N ALA A 110 1.34 3.44 -17.32
CA ALA A 110 2.25 4.51 -17.75
C ALA A 110 3.41 3.94 -18.57
N GLN A 111 4.06 2.87 -18.11
CA GLN A 111 5.11 2.17 -18.84
C GLN A 111 4.62 1.68 -20.22
N ARG A 112 3.43 1.11 -20.31
CA ARG A 112 2.84 0.69 -21.58
C ARG A 112 2.53 1.87 -22.52
N GLN A 113 2.20 3.04 -21.96
CA GLN A 113 1.99 4.25 -22.77
C GLN A 113 3.32 4.81 -23.29
N GLU A 114 4.38 4.78 -22.49
CA GLU A 114 5.71 5.16 -22.91
C GLU A 114 6.28 4.21 -23.95
N GLU A 115 6.15 2.90 -23.79
CA GLU A 115 6.53 1.88 -24.77
C GLU A 115 5.80 2.04 -26.12
N LYS A 116 4.57 2.56 -26.09
CA LYS A 116 3.81 2.86 -27.31
C LYS A 116 4.23 4.17 -27.99
N ARG A 117 4.77 5.13 -27.22
CA ARG A 117 5.22 6.43 -27.72
C ARG A 117 6.60 6.38 -28.35
N ASP A 118 7.45 5.44 -27.97
CA ASP A 118 8.78 5.24 -28.53
C ASP A 118 8.80 4.04 -29.48
N PRO A 119 8.73 4.25 -30.82
CA PRO A 119 8.78 3.19 -31.82
C PRO A 119 10.15 2.47 -31.87
N GLN A 120 11.24 3.06 -31.33
CA GLN A 120 12.57 2.50 -31.33
C GLN A 120 12.81 1.55 -30.14
N SER A 121 11.99 1.60 -29.11
CA SER A 121 12.01 0.66 -27.97
C SER A 121 11.58 -0.77 -28.34
N ARG A 122 11.20 -1.02 -29.58
CA ARG A 122 10.86 -2.37 -30.11
C ARG A 122 12.07 -3.26 -30.41
N GLY A 123 13.27 -2.87 -29.99
CA GLY A 123 14.50 -3.66 -30.09
C GLY A 123 14.40 -4.98 -29.32
N ASN A 124 14.82 -6.04 -30.01
CA ASN A 124 14.68 -7.46 -29.71
C ASN A 124 15.50 -7.99 -28.51
N ASP A 125 15.99 -7.12 -27.61
CA ASP A 125 17.01 -7.47 -26.61
C ASP A 125 16.51 -7.54 -25.16
N LYS A 126 15.18 -7.73 -24.95
CA LYS A 126 14.68 -7.96 -23.59
C LYS A 126 14.91 -9.42 -23.18
N PRO A 127 15.54 -9.67 -22.02
CA PRO A 127 15.73 -11.02 -21.50
C PRO A 127 14.40 -11.79 -21.37
N ASP A 128 14.42 -13.11 -21.57
CA ASP A 128 13.23 -13.96 -21.62
C ASP A 128 12.33 -13.85 -20.36
N TRP A 129 12.92 -13.62 -19.18
CA TRP A 129 12.16 -13.41 -17.94
C TRP A 129 11.28 -12.13 -17.93
N GLN A 130 11.66 -11.09 -18.72
CA GLN A 130 10.81 -9.91 -18.89
C GLN A 130 9.69 -10.15 -19.90
N LYS A 131 9.91 -11.04 -20.87
CA LYS A 131 8.86 -11.44 -21.83
C LYS A 131 7.77 -12.27 -21.15
N GLU A 132 8.13 -13.10 -20.19
CA GLU A 132 7.21 -13.95 -19.44
C GLU A 132 6.28 -13.16 -18.52
N LYS A 133 6.78 -12.09 -17.85
CA LYS A 133 5.95 -11.17 -17.07
C LYS A 133 4.93 -10.42 -17.93
N VAL A 134 5.30 -10.05 -19.16
CA VAL A 134 4.38 -9.36 -20.11
C VAL A 134 3.35 -10.32 -20.69
N SER A 135 3.66 -11.60 -20.88
CA SER A 135 2.71 -12.58 -21.42
C SER A 135 1.65 -13.02 -20.41
N ARG A 136 1.93 -12.98 -19.09
CA ARG A 136 0.90 -13.20 -18.05
C ARG A 136 -0.19 -12.12 -18.02
N VAL A 137 0.09 -10.94 -18.57
CA VAL A 137 -0.85 -9.80 -18.65
C VAL A 137 -1.57 -9.72 -20.01
N LYS A 138 -1.20 -10.52 -21.00
CA LYS A 138 -2.00 -10.69 -22.22
C LYS A 138 -3.15 -11.64 -21.92
N GLY A 139 -4.25 -11.07 -21.39
CA GLY A 139 -5.52 -11.77 -21.35
C GLY A 139 -5.82 -12.36 -22.74
N THR A 140 -5.98 -13.66 -22.76
CA THR A 140 -6.60 -14.35 -23.87
C THR A 140 -7.93 -13.67 -24.21
N SER A 141 -8.20 -13.50 -25.50
CA SER A 141 -9.37 -12.83 -26.07
C SER A 141 -10.70 -13.61 -25.87
N ASP A 142 -10.82 -14.35 -24.79
CA ASP A 142 -12.06 -14.97 -24.35
C ASP A 142 -12.56 -14.21 -23.13
N GLY A 143 -13.49 -13.30 -23.31
CA GLY A 143 -14.40 -12.55 -22.45
C GLY A 143 -14.40 -12.73 -20.92
N LYS A 144 -13.35 -13.29 -20.32
CA LYS A 144 -13.07 -13.27 -18.89
C LYS A 144 -12.23 -12.02 -18.64
N GLU A 145 -12.84 -11.01 -18.01
CA GLU A 145 -12.11 -9.91 -17.39
C GLU A 145 -10.87 -10.49 -16.73
N ALA A 146 -9.67 -10.00 -17.12
CA ALA A 146 -8.45 -10.32 -16.40
C ALA A 146 -8.75 -10.07 -14.93
N LYS A 147 -8.71 -11.10 -14.09
CA LYS A 147 -8.80 -10.93 -12.63
C LYS A 147 -7.79 -9.84 -12.30
N LYS A 148 -8.28 -8.68 -11.86
CA LYS A 148 -7.43 -7.65 -11.30
C LYS A 148 -6.59 -8.37 -10.26
N ASP A 149 -5.28 -8.21 -10.35
CA ASP A 149 -4.36 -8.57 -9.30
C ASP A 149 -4.88 -7.90 -8.03
N GLN A 150 -5.39 -8.68 -7.08
CA GLN A 150 -6.04 -8.19 -5.86
C GLN A 150 -5.21 -8.57 -4.64
N GLU A 151 -3.91 -8.73 -4.84
CA GLU A 151 -2.97 -9.16 -3.82
C GLU A 151 -1.94 -8.05 -3.58
N LEU A 152 -1.55 -7.83 -2.32
CA LEU A 152 -0.57 -6.81 -1.93
C LEU A 152 0.78 -7.44 -1.67
N VAL A 153 1.83 -6.85 -2.21
CA VAL A 153 3.21 -7.11 -1.80
C VAL A 153 3.59 -6.27 -0.57
N LEU A 154 4.73 -6.55 0.05
CA LEU A 154 5.13 -5.93 1.33
C LEU A 154 5.10 -4.39 1.32
N TYR A 155 5.65 -3.71 0.29
CA TYR A 155 5.64 -2.25 0.26
C TYR A 155 4.23 -1.66 0.07
N GLU A 156 3.31 -2.38 -0.60
CA GLU A 156 1.91 -2.02 -0.73
C GLU A 156 1.16 -2.23 0.58
N PHE A 157 1.47 -3.29 1.33
CA PHE A 157 0.97 -3.50 2.68
C PHE A 157 1.37 -2.33 3.60
N LEU A 158 2.64 -1.91 3.60
CA LEU A 158 3.09 -0.76 4.37
C LEU A 158 2.40 0.55 3.93
N ASN A 159 2.25 0.77 2.63
CA ASN A 159 1.50 1.87 2.05
C ASN A 159 0.03 1.86 2.56
N MET A 160 -0.62 0.70 2.52
CA MET A 160 -1.98 0.52 3.03
C MET A 160 -2.08 0.86 4.52
N LEU A 161 -1.12 0.45 5.37
CA LEU A 161 -1.11 0.77 6.80
C LEU A 161 -1.09 2.29 7.05
N VAL A 162 -0.26 3.04 6.33
CA VAL A 162 -0.22 4.51 6.45
C VAL A 162 -1.58 5.13 6.10
N ARG A 163 -2.22 4.64 5.04
CA ARG A 163 -3.55 5.10 4.61
C ARG A 163 -4.63 4.76 5.63
N ILE A 164 -4.66 3.52 6.11
CA ILE A 164 -5.60 3.08 7.14
C ILE A 164 -5.44 3.92 8.40
N ALA A 165 -4.22 4.17 8.86
CA ALA A 165 -3.96 4.98 10.03
C ALA A 165 -4.60 6.38 9.91
N PHE A 166 -4.38 7.07 8.77
CA PHE A 166 -4.97 8.37 8.53
C PHE A 166 -6.51 8.35 8.53
N TRP A 167 -7.12 7.44 7.74
CA TRP A 167 -8.56 7.39 7.60
C TRP A 167 -9.26 6.87 8.88
N ARG A 168 -8.63 5.94 9.61
CA ARG A 168 -9.11 5.45 10.89
C ARG A 168 -9.18 6.55 11.95
N ALA A 169 -8.14 7.41 11.98
CA ALA A 169 -8.09 8.55 12.89
C ALA A 169 -9.02 9.70 12.44
N ASN A 170 -9.29 9.81 11.14
CA ASN A 170 -10.02 10.92 10.52
C ASN A 170 -11.25 10.43 9.71
N PRO A 171 -12.19 9.71 10.31
CA PRO A 171 -13.31 9.08 9.57
C PRO A 171 -14.28 10.10 8.93
N LYS A 172 -14.19 11.36 9.30
CA LYS A 172 -14.99 12.46 8.74
C LYS A 172 -14.19 13.33 7.77
N TRP A 173 -12.93 13.02 7.51
CA TRP A 173 -12.10 13.83 6.62
C TRP A 173 -12.70 13.93 5.22
N GLY A 174 -12.75 15.15 4.69
CA GLY A 174 -13.34 15.41 3.37
C GLY A 174 -14.88 15.43 3.34
N LEU A 175 -15.55 15.15 4.45
CA LEU A 175 -16.98 15.35 4.55
C LEU A 175 -17.28 16.83 4.86
N TRP A 176 -18.27 17.35 4.14
CA TRP A 176 -18.81 18.68 4.41
C TRP A 176 -19.86 18.60 5.52
N VAL A 177 -19.71 19.39 6.54
CA VAL A 177 -20.64 19.46 7.67
C VAL A 177 -21.04 20.91 7.90
N ASP A 178 -22.30 21.16 8.22
CA ASP A 178 -22.77 22.45 8.69
C ASP A 178 -22.33 22.62 10.16
N LYS A 179 -21.30 23.44 10.42
CA LYS A 179 -20.68 23.61 11.75
C LYS A 179 -21.38 24.65 12.59
N ASP A 180 -21.92 25.67 11.97
CA ASP A 180 -22.52 26.85 12.62
C ASP A 180 -24.02 26.91 12.48
N GLY A 181 -24.64 26.01 11.73
CA GLY A 181 -26.09 25.91 11.55
C GLY A 181 -26.66 26.99 10.61
N ASP A 182 -25.83 27.55 9.75
CA ASP A 182 -26.23 28.58 8.78
C ASP A 182 -26.84 27.98 7.48
N GLY A 183 -26.90 26.67 7.40
CA GLY A 183 -27.37 25.90 6.23
C GLY A 183 -26.35 25.75 5.12
N LYS A 184 -25.09 26.21 5.32
CA LYS A 184 -23.99 26.00 4.41
C LYS A 184 -23.08 24.87 4.92
N MET A 185 -22.53 24.13 4.01
CA MET A 185 -21.66 23.00 4.35
C MET A 185 -20.22 23.48 4.43
N ASP A 186 -19.60 23.31 5.61
CA ASP A 186 -18.19 23.63 5.86
C ASP A 186 -17.31 22.39 5.76
N ALA A 187 -16.09 22.58 5.24
CA ALA A 187 -15.09 21.51 5.28
C ALA A 187 -14.64 21.27 6.73
N ASP A 188 -14.60 20.01 7.15
CA ASP A 188 -13.98 19.68 8.44
C ASP A 188 -12.46 19.87 8.33
N SER A 189 -11.96 20.95 8.95
CA SER A 189 -10.55 21.30 8.97
C SER A 189 -9.77 20.66 10.12
N SER A 190 -10.48 20.08 11.09
CA SER A 190 -9.83 19.37 12.20
C SER A 190 -9.43 17.95 11.77
N PHE A 191 -8.17 17.61 11.87
CA PHE A 191 -7.67 16.27 11.57
C PHE A 191 -6.48 15.90 12.44
N VAL A 192 -6.29 14.59 12.61
CA VAL A 192 -5.10 14.02 13.24
C VAL A 192 -4.04 13.83 12.16
N PRO A 193 -2.85 14.44 12.28
CA PRO A 193 -1.77 14.28 11.30
C PRO A 193 -1.34 12.83 11.10
N VAL A 194 -0.87 12.50 9.90
CA VAL A 194 -0.47 11.13 9.51
C VAL A 194 0.52 10.50 10.51
N PRO A 195 1.61 11.17 10.94
CA PRO A 195 2.55 10.56 11.90
C PRO A 195 1.91 10.21 13.23
N GLN A 196 1.06 11.09 13.76
CA GLN A 196 0.36 10.86 15.03
C GLN A 196 -0.65 9.73 14.90
N ALA A 197 -1.42 9.69 13.79
CA ALA A 197 -2.36 8.63 13.49
C ALA A 197 -1.67 7.28 13.37
N LEU A 198 -0.54 7.23 12.66
CA LEU A 198 0.26 6.03 12.46
C LEU A 198 0.86 5.52 13.78
N SER A 199 1.55 6.40 14.52
CA SER A 199 2.11 6.03 15.83
C SER A 199 1.06 5.52 16.79
N LYS A 200 -0.12 6.15 16.82
CA LYS A 200 -1.20 5.69 17.68
C LYS A 200 -1.68 4.30 17.28
N MET A 201 -1.92 4.07 16.00
CA MET A 201 -2.40 2.78 15.49
C MET A 201 -1.41 1.63 15.73
N LEU A 202 -0.10 1.88 15.58
CA LEU A 202 0.94 0.86 15.76
C LEU A 202 1.24 0.55 17.24
N ASN A 203 0.77 1.35 18.19
CA ASN A 203 0.95 1.15 19.64
C ASN A 203 -0.34 0.68 20.36
N GLU A 204 -1.43 0.51 19.69
CA GLU A 204 -2.67 -0.06 20.23
C GLU A 204 -2.65 -1.59 20.17
#